data_b184811befa844f30bfbd35a73a8d4c1
#
_entry.id   b184811befa844f30bfbd35a73a8d4c1
#
_cell.length_a   1.000
_cell.length_b   1.000
_cell.length_c   1.000
_cell.angle_alpha   90.00
_cell.angle_beta   90.00
_cell.angle_gamma   90.00
#
_symmetry.space_group_name_H-M   'P 1'
#
loop_
_entity.id
_entity.type
_entity.pdbx_description
1 polymer ?
#
loop_
_entity_poly.entity_id
_entity_poly.type
_entity_poly.pdbx_seq_one_letter_code
_entity_poly.pdbx_strand_id
1 'polypeptide(L)'
;MKTHSIKFNFIMNALLTISQVIFPMITFPYYSRVLGAEGTGSISFALAVVSYFTMIASLGIPTYGIRACAKVRDDREKLSQTVQELLIINGITTFIMYIAYFLALFIVPRFYEQKEILLVVSISILLNTMGVQWLYSALEKYSYITACTVFFKILGVIFMFALIHSPEDYIIYGGISAIASYGSGILNFINIRKYVSLKKTGMYDFKRHLKPILTFFFMSASISIYTNLDQVMLGFMKTNTDVGYYSASVKIKTILVNVVTSLGTVLLPRMSFYIEKGEKEAFRRTVTKAFRFVIVAASSLMIFFIIFARESILALSGAEFLPAVLPMQLLMITLLLIGLSNITGIQILTPMGRENLVLKSILWGAAVDFVLNLILIPNYASSGAAFATVMAELVVLVVQCIYLRDLLTGLMKDIDLKKILIALACAGIVGVLLHVNINMQSASLIMGLAVLGGEAVVFFGIYGGLLLLMKEPIVMEILDMGLSMIRKKK
;
A
#
# COMPACT_ATOMS: atom_id res chain seq x y z
N MET A 1 -6.88 -27.29 18.58
CA MET A 1 -5.55 -26.63 18.41
C MET A 1 -5.39 -25.51 19.41
N LYS A 2 -4.21 -25.36 20.08
CA LYS A 2 -3.99 -24.19 20.97
C LYS A 2 -3.89 -22.94 20.09
N THR A 3 -4.86 -22.06 20.17
CA THR A 3 -4.83 -20.72 19.56
C THR A 3 -4.28 -19.72 20.58
N HIS A 4 -3.44 -18.80 20.14
CA HIS A 4 -3.00 -17.68 20.99
C HIS A 4 -4.19 -16.74 21.26
N SER A 5 -4.05 -15.90 22.29
CA SER A 5 -5.10 -14.92 22.60
C SER A 5 -5.34 -13.96 21.40
N ILE A 6 -6.57 -13.50 21.25
CA ILE A 6 -6.94 -12.54 20.19
C ILE A 6 -6.03 -11.30 20.23
N LYS A 7 -5.69 -10.82 21.45
CA LYS A 7 -4.76 -9.68 21.62
C LYS A 7 -3.37 -9.96 21.05
N PHE A 8 -2.84 -11.17 21.29
CA PHE A 8 -1.52 -11.56 20.78
C PHE A 8 -1.53 -11.65 19.25
N ASN A 9 -2.55 -12.28 18.66
CA ASN A 9 -2.69 -12.37 17.21
C ASN A 9 -2.83 -10.98 16.55
N PHE A 10 -3.54 -10.06 17.20
CA PHE A 10 -3.65 -8.68 16.76
C PHE A 10 -2.28 -7.97 16.74
N ILE A 11 -1.49 -8.09 17.83
CA ILE A 11 -0.15 -7.51 17.91
C ILE A 11 0.76 -8.08 16.82
N MET A 12 0.74 -9.39 16.60
CA MET A 12 1.56 -10.03 15.57
C MET A 12 1.17 -9.59 14.15
N ASN A 13 -0.13 -9.46 13.87
CA ASN A 13 -0.60 -8.93 12.59
C ASN A 13 -0.23 -7.45 12.41
N ALA A 14 -0.32 -6.65 13.47
CA ALA A 14 0.14 -5.26 13.45
C ALA A 14 1.65 -5.15 13.16
N LEU A 15 2.48 -5.99 13.80
CA LEU A 15 3.91 -6.06 13.51
C LEU A 15 4.20 -6.45 12.06
N LEU A 16 3.43 -7.40 11.50
CA LEU A 16 3.53 -7.77 10.11
C LEU A 16 3.25 -6.58 9.19
N THR A 17 2.17 -5.85 9.44
CA THR A 17 1.77 -4.66 8.67
C THR A 17 2.80 -3.54 8.80
N ILE A 18 3.27 -3.25 10.01
CA ILE A 18 4.31 -2.24 10.28
C ILE A 18 5.61 -2.60 9.54
N SER A 19 5.98 -3.88 9.52
CA SER A 19 7.17 -4.33 8.79
C SER A 19 7.09 -4.04 7.29
N GLN A 20 5.89 -4.01 6.68
CA GLN A 20 5.73 -3.68 5.26
C GLN A 20 6.05 -2.20 4.95
N VAL A 21 6.01 -1.34 5.95
CA VAL A 21 6.34 0.09 5.83
C VAL A 21 7.80 0.35 6.21
N ILE A 22 8.24 -0.20 7.34
CA ILE A 22 9.59 0.06 7.89
C ILE A 22 10.69 -0.45 6.95
N PHE A 23 10.56 -1.66 6.39
CA PHE A 23 11.59 -2.22 5.53
C PHE A 23 11.84 -1.39 4.26
N PRO A 24 10.82 -0.99 3.47
CA PRO A 24 11.02 -0.04 2.38
C PRO A 24 11.62 1.30 2.81
N MET A 25 11.27 1.82 3.99
CA MET A 25 11.86 3.06 4.50
C MET A 25 13.38 2.96 4.73
N ILE A 26 13.85 1.78 5.15
CA ILE A 26 15.28 1.54 5.37
C ILE A 26 16.00 1.23 4.04
N THR A 27 15.38 0.40 3.20
CA THR A 27 16.04 -0.11 2.00
C THR A 27 16.03 0.89 0.85
N PHE A 28 14.93 1.65 0.68
CA PHE A 28 14.76 2.54 -0.45
C PHE A 28 15.85 3.62 -0.55
N PRO A 29 16.21 4.34 0.53
CA PRO A 29 17.24 5.37 0.46
C PRO A 29 18.62 4.83 0.08
N TYR A 30 18.92 3.59 0.41
CA TYR A 30 20.18 2.96 0.05
C TYR A 30 20.19 2.55 -1.42
N TYR A 31 19.25 1.66 -1.81
CA TYR A 31 19.34 1.11 -3.16
C TYR A 31 19.05 2.14 -4.24
N SER A 32 18.17 3.14 -4.00
CA SER A 32 17.93 4.19 -4.99
C SER A 32 19.19 5.02 -5.29
N ARG A 33 20.00 5.30 -4.27
CA ARG A 33 21.26 6.03 -4.43
C ARG A 33 22.35 5.21 -5.12
N VAL A 34 22.40 3.89 -4.89
CA VAL A 34 23.39 2.99 -5.47
C VAL A 34 23.02 2.61 -6.89
N LEU A 35 21.78 2.23 -7.13
CA LEU A 35 21.31 1.73 -8.43
C LEU A 35 20.91 2.85 -9.40
N GLY A 36 20.75 4.08 -8.91
CA GLY A 36 20.29 5.20 -9.72
C GLY A 36 18.83 5.08 -10.15
N ALA A 37 18.37 6.05 -10.96
CA ALA A 37 17.00 6.11 -11.42
C ALA A 37 16.69 5.00 -12.43
N GLU A 38 17.61 4.66 -13.31
CA GLU A 38 17.43 3.62 -14.32
C GLU A 38 17.30 2.23 -13.70
N GLY A 39 18.22 1.84 -12.80
CA GLY A 39 18.16 0.56 -12.09
C GLY A 39 16.91 0.44 -11.22
N THR A 40 16.57 1.49 -10.48
CA THR A 40 15.34 1.55 -9.67
C THR A 40 14.08 1.40 -10.54
N GLY A 41 14.08 2.03 -11.71
CA GLY A 41 12.97 1.95 -12.66
C GLY A 41 12.82 0.57 -13.28
N SER A 42 13.94 -0.05 -13.70
CA SER A 42 13.97 -1.41 -14.24
C SER A 42 13.37 -2.42 -13.26
N ILE A 43 13.77 -2.33 -11.99
CA ILE A 43 13.23 -3.17 -10.93
C ILE A 43 11.72 -2.92 -10.73
N SER A 44 11.31 -1.66 -10.68
CA SER A 44 9.91 -1.27 -10.44
C SER A 44 9.00 -1.72 -11.58
N PHE A 45 9.44 -1.56 -12.84
CA PHE A 45 8.73 -2.08 -14.00
C PHE A 45 8.61 -3.60 -13.96
N ALA A 46 9.72 -4.31 -13.71
CA ALA A 46 9.72 -5.77 -13.64
C ALA A 46 8.79 -6.30 -12.53
N LEU A 47 8.83 -5.70 -11.35
CA LEU A 47 7.94 -6.05 -10.23
C LEU A 47 6.48 -5.77 -10.57
N ALA A 48 6.16 -4.64 -11.22
CA ALA A 48 4.80 -4.31 -11.63
C ALA A 48 4.25 -5.28 -12.68
N VAL A 49 5.05 -5.63 -13.69
CA VAL A 49 4.70 -6.66 -14.70
C VAL A 49 4.45 -8.00 -14.03
N VAL A 50 5.40 -8.49 -13.22
CA VAL A 50 5.30 -9.79 -12.54
C VAL A 50 4.12 -9.82 -11.56
N SER A 51 3.76 -8.68 -10.96
CA SER A 51 2.59 -8.61 -10.07
C SER A 51 1.28 -8.96 -10.77
N TYR A 52 1.10 -8.59 -12.04
CA TYR A 52 -0.09 -8.98 -12.82
C TYR A 52 -0.14 -10.48 -13.07
N PHE A 53 0.98 -11.08 -13.45
CA PHE A 53 1.04 -12.54 -13.62
C PHE A 53 0.81 -13.28 -12.30
N THR A 54 1.38 -12.77 -11.20
CA THR A 54 1.16 -13.30 -9.85
C THR A 54 -0.30 -13.18 -9.41
N MET A 55 -0.94 -12.06 -9.69
CA MET A 55 -2.36 -11.83 -9.40
C MET A 55 -3.25 -12.84 -10.14
N ILE A 56 -3.02 -13.05 -11.43
CA ILE A 56 -3.78 -14.02 -12.23
C ILE A 56 -3.48 -15.46 -11.77
N ALA A 57 -2.22 -15.79 -11.49
CA ALA A 57 -1.82 -17.09 -10.96
C ALA A 57 -2.54 -17.41 -9.63
N SER A 58 -2.70 -16.43 -8.77
CA SER A 58 -3.35 -16.58 -7.45
C SER A 58 -4.87 -16.69 -7.50
N LEU A 59 -5.54 -16.23 -8.57
CA LEU A 59 -6.99 -16.32 -8.82
C LEU A 59 -7.90 -15.99 -7.63
N GLY A 60 -7.54 -15.00 -6.76
CA GLY A 60 -8.35 -14.68 -5.58
C GLY A 60 -8.32 -15.71 -4.45
N ILE A 61 -7.55 -16.79 -4.60
CA ILE A 61 -7.35 -17.82 -3.56
C ILE A 61 -6.84 -17.23 -2.24
N PRO A 62 -5.94 -16.23 -2.20
CA PRO A 62 -5.50 -15.64 -0.94
C PRO A 62 -6.64 -15.18 -0.02
N THR A 63 -7.67 -14.56 -0.57
CA THR A 63 -8.84 -14.11 0.21
C THR A 63 -9.87 -15.22 0.42
N TYR A 64 -10.21 -15.95 -0.64
CA TYR A 64 -11.16 -17.06 -0.56
C TYR A 64 -10.67 -18.19 0.34
N GLY A 65 -9.39 -18.55 0.25
CA GLY A 65 -8.78 -19.64 1.03
C GLY A 65 -8.86 -19.41 2.53
N ILE A 66 -8.69 -18.17 3.00
CA ILE A 66 -8.91 -17.84 4.41
C ILE A 66 -10.33 -18.23 4.83
N ARG A 67 -11.34 -17.81 4.07
CA ARG A 67 -12.74 -18.08 4.36
C ARG A 67 -13.10 -19.58 4.25
N ALA A 68 -12.59 -20.25 3.21
CA ALA A 68 -12.87 -21.65 2.98
C ALA A 68 -12.26 -22.55 4.07
N CYS A 69 -10.99 -22.32 4.43
CA CYS A 69 -10.31 -23.09 5.45
C CYS A 69 -10.79 -22.80 6.86
N ALA A 70 -11.15 -21.54 7.18
CA ALA A 70 -11.69 -21.19 8.48
C ALA A 70 -12.99 -21.93 8.81
N LYS A 71 -13.85 -22.20 7.80
CA LYS A 71 -15.11 -22.96 7.97
C LYS A 71 -14.90 -24.41 8.35
N VAL A 72 -13.77 -25.00 7.99
CA VAL A 72 -13.49 -26.44 8.20
C VAL A 72 -12.25 -26.67 9.08
N ARG A 73 -11.77 -25.64 9.78
CA ARG A 73 -10.49 -25.66 10.53
C ARG A 73 -10.43 -26.71 11.64
N ASP A 74 -11.57 -27.09 12.17
CA ASP A 74 -11.67 -28.05 13.29
C ASP A 74 -11.74 -29.52 12.80
N ASP A 75 -11.97 -29.74 11.50
CA ASP A 75 -12.00 -31.06 10.86
C ASP A 75 -10.75 -31.20 9.97
N ARG A 76 -9.78 -31.98 10.42
CA ARG A 76 -8.49 -32.13 9.73
C ARG A 76 -8.63 -32.76 8.32
N GLU A 77 -9.59 -33.65 8.11
CA GLU A 77 -9.78 -34.30 6.81
C GLU A 77 -10.37 -33.31 5.81
N LYS A 78 -11.46 -32.63 6.18
CA LYS A 78 -12.06 -31.58 5.34
C LYS A 78 -11.13 -30.42 5.09
N LEU A 79 -10.33 -30.01 6.09
CA LEU A 79 -9.29 -28.99 5.92
C LEU A 79 -8.25 -29.47 4.92
N SER A 80 -7.75 -30.70 5.04
CA SER A 80 -6.75 -31.27 4.12
C SER A 80 -7.30 -31.33 2.70
N GLN A 81 -8.53 -31.81 2.51
CA GLN A 81 -9.18 -31.84 1.20
C GLN A 81 -9.32 -30.44 0.60
N THR A 82 -9.83 -29.47 1.36
CA THR A 82 -10.00 -28.09 0.91
C THR A 82 -8.66 -27.47 0.50
N VAL A 83 -7.62 -27.68 1.31
CA VAL A 83 -6.28 -27.15 1.02
C VAL A 83 -5.69 -27.80 -0.23
N GLN A 84 -5.83 -29.13 -0.40
CA GLN A 84 -5.37 -29.83 -1.58
C GLN A 84 -6.06 -29.32 -2.86
N GLU A 85 -7.39 -29.16 -2.82
CA GLU A 85 -8.16 -28.63 -3.95
C GLU A 85 -7.68 -27.22 -4.34
N LEU A 86 -7.50 -26.33 -3.37
CA LEU A 86 -7.01 -24.97 -3.62
C LEU A 86 -5.57 -24.95 -4.13
N LEU A 87 -4.69 -25.80 -3.59
CA LEU A 87 -3.31 -25.92 -4.06
C LEU A 87 -3.23 -26.46 -5.49
N ILE A 88 -4.07 -27.43 -5.85
CA ILE A 88 -4.12 -27.97 -7.22
C ILE A 88 -4.59 -26.88 -8.19
N ILE A 89 -5.68 -26.18 -7.86
CA ILE A 89 -6.16 -25.04 -8.69
C ILE A 89 -5.04 -24.01 -8.85
N ASN A 90 -4.43 -23.59 -7.75
CA ASN A 90 -3.36 -22.57 -7.75
C ASN A 90 -2.11 -23.04 -8.52
N GLY A 91 -1.75 -24.32 -8.40
CA GLY A 91 -0.65 -24.94 -9.14
C GLY A 91 -0.89 -24.94 -10.65
N ILE A 92 -2.10 -25.33 -11.09
CA ILE A 92 -2.49 -25.32 -12.50
C ILE A 92 -2.47 -23.90 -13.06
N THR A 93 -3.07 -22.94 -12.37
CA THR A 93 -3.09 -21.55 -12.83
C THR A 93 -1.70 -20.94 -12.85
N THR A 94 -0.86 -21.23 -11.86
CA THR A 94 0.55 -20.82 -11.83
C THR A 94 1.32 -21.39 -13.02
N PHE A 95 1.14 -22.67 -13.33
CA PHE A 95 1.77 -23.30 -14.47
C PHE A 95 1.35 -22.67 -15.81
N ILE A 96 0.05 -22.44 -16.00
CA ILE A 96 -0.48 -21.73 -17.17
C ILE A 96 0.11 -20.34 -17.26
N MET A 97 0.19 -19.61 -16.14
CA MET A 97 0.72 -18.26 -16.12
C MET A 97 2.22 -18.22 -16.37
N TYR A 98 3.00 -19.23 -15.98
CA TYR A 98 4.40 -19.32 -16.38
C TYR A 98 4.56 -19.54 -17.89
N ILE A 99 3.74 -20.38 -18.51
CA ILE A 99 3.74 -20.53 -19.96
C ILE A 99 3.44 -19.18 -20.63
N ALA A 100 2.37 -18.51 -20.21
CA ALA A 100 2.00 -17.21 -20.74
C ALA A 100 3.11 -16.16 -20.51
N TYR A 101 3.75 -16.17 -19.33
CA TYR A 101 4.85 -15.27 -18.99
C TYR A 101 6.07 -15.48 -19.89
N PHE A 102 6.51 -16.73 -20.07
CA PHE A 102 7.64 -17.04 -20.95
C PHE A 102 7.33 -16.72 -22.42
N LEU A 103 6.12 -16.99 -22.88
CA LEU A 103 5.69 -16.57 -24.21
C LEU A 103 5.75 -15.04 -24.36
N ALA A 104 5.18 -14.32 -23.39
CA ALA A 104 5.21 -12.84 -23.39
C ALA A 104 6.65 -12.30 -23.36
N LEU A 105 7.56 -12.94 -22.59
CA LEU A 105 8.97 -12.55 -22.48
C LEU A 105 9.69 -12.55 -23.85
N PHE A 106 9.33 -13.50 -24.73
CA PHE A 106 9.96 -13.59 -26.06
C PHE A 106 9.19 -12.85 -27.15
N ILE A 107 7.88 -12.68 -27.01
CA ILE A 107 7.03 -12.02 -28.03
C ILE A 107 7.02 -10.49 -27.87
N VAL A 108 7.03 -9.99 -26.61
CA VAL A 108 6.94 -8.56 -26.35
C VAL A 108 8.33 -7.93 -26.36
N PRO A 109 8.67 -7.03 -27.33
CA PRO A 109 10.02 -6.47 -27.46
C PRO A 109 10.52 -5.83 -26.15
N ARG A 110 9.67 -5.08 -25.47
CA ARG A 110 10.01 -4.42 -24.20
C ARG A 110 10.36 -5.40 -23.09
N PHE A 111 9.74 -6.58 -23.06
CA PHE A 111 10.10 -7.64 -22.10
C PHE A 111 11.40 -8.31 -22.47
N TYR A 112 11.63 -8.52 -23.76
CA TYR A 112 12.88 -9.09 -24.23
C TYR A 112 14.11 -8.22 -23.92
N GLU A 113 13.96 -6.89 -24.05
CA GLU A 113 15.00 -5.92 -23.65
C GLU A 113 15.38 -6.04 -22.16
N GLN A 114 14.43 -6.36 -21.30
CA GLN A 114 14.62 -6.51 -19.85
C GLN A 114 14.53 -7.96 -19.37
N LYS A 115 14.85 -8.92 -20.25
CA LYS A 115 14.67 -10.36 -19.97
C LYS A 115 15.39 -10.83 -18.72
N GLU A 116 16.58 -10.31 -18.43
CA GLU A 116 17.39 -10.78 -17.30
C GLU A 116 16.73 -10.48 -15.95
N ILE A 117 16.30 -9.24 -15.73
CA ILE A 117 15.61 -8.88 -14.49
C ILE A 117 14.23 -9.52 -14.41
N LEU A 118 13.51 -9.59 -15.55
CA LEU A 118 12.19 -10.24 -15.59
C LEU A 118 12.30 -11.72 -15.23
N LEU A 119 13.31 -12.46 -15.76
CA LEU A 119 13.58 -13.84 -15.40
C LEU A 119 13.84 -14.02 -13.90
N VAL A 120 14.71 -13.19 -13.33
CA VAL A 120 15.06 -13.25 -11.91
C VAL A 120 13.83 -12.96 -11.02
N VAL A 121 13.09 -11.91 -11.34
CA VAL A 121 11.92 -11.50 -10.53
C VAL A 121 10.74 -12.46 -10.70
N SER A 122 10.66 -13.24 -11.80
CA SER A 122 9.59 -14.22 -12.03
C SER A 122 9.48 -15.29 -10.93
N ILE A 123 10.55 -15.55 -10.19
CA ILE A 123 10.53 -16.45 -9.02
C ILE A 123 9.44 -16.07 -8.01
N SER A 124 9.05 -14.77 -7.97
CA SER A 124 7.96 -14.26 -7.12
C SER A 124 6.64 -14.96 -7.38
N ILE A 125 6.34 -15.35 -8.62
CA ILE A 125 5.10 -16.04 -8.99
C ILE A 125 5.04 -17.41 -8.28
N LEU A 126 6.14 -18.16 -8.32
CA LEU A 126 6.24 -19.47 -7.66
C LEU A 126 6.22 -19.35 -6.14
N LEU A 127 7.05 -18.45 -5.60
CA LEU A 127 7.15 -18.24 -4.16
C LEU A 127 5.84 -17.76 -3.54
N ASN A 128 5.08 -16.92 -4.26
CA ASN A 128 3.76 -16.50 -3.83
C ASN A 128 2.77 -17.67 -3.78
N THR A 129 2.78 -18.55 -4.79
CA THR A 129 1.94 -19.76 -4.83
C THR A 129 2.30 -20.72 -3.69
N MET A 130 3.59 -20.91 -3.42
CA MET A 130 4.06 -21.69 -2.27
C MET A 130 3.75 -21.03 -0.94
N GLY A 131 3.44 -19.73 -0.93
CA GLY A 131 3.25 -18.92 0.29
C GLY A 131 2.16 -19.45 1.22
N VAL A 132 1.06 -19.95 0.69
CA VAL A 132 -0.10 -20.50 1.42
C VAL A 132 -0.46 -19.74 2.72
N GLN A 133 -0.18 -18.44 2.77
CA GLN A 133 -0.44 -17.60 3.94
C GLN A 133 -1.89 -17.60 4.36
N TRP A 134 -2.80 -17.77 3.38
CA TRP A 134 -4.24 -17.88 3.61
C TRP A 134 -4.60 -19.04 4.54
N LEU A 135 -3.88 -20.17 4.49
CA LEU A 135 -4.09 -21.30 5.41
C LEU A 135 -3.72 -20.90 6.84
N TYR A 136 -2.53 -20.33 7.02
CA TYR A 136 -2.05 -19.92 8.35
C TYR A 136 -2.92 -18.81 8.95
N SER A 137 -3.41 -17.88 8.11
CA SER A 137 -4.36 -16.85 8.53
C SER A 137 -5.69 -17.46 8.98
N ALA A 138 -6.23 -18.46 8.23
CA ALA A 138 -7.43 -19.19 8.60
C ALA A 138 -7.28 -19.96 9.93
N LEU A 139 -6.08 -20.46 10.22
CA LEU A 139 -5.71 -21.14 11.47
C LEU A 139 -5.27 -20.19 12.58
N GLU A 140 -5.32 -18.87 12.37
CA GLU A 140 -4.91 -17.84 13.32
C GLU A 140 -3.43 -17.98 13.79
N LYS A 141 -2.54 -18.44 12.90
CA LYS A 141 -1.12 -18.62 13.17
C LYS A 141 -0.28 -17.38 12.81
N TYR A 142 -0.75 -16.22 13.20
CA TYR A 142 -0.12 -14.93 12.85
C TYR A 142 1.32 -14.81 13.35
N SER A 143 1.65 -15.34 14.52
CA SER A 143 3.03 -15.34 15.04
C SER A 143 4.01 -16.04 14.09
N TYR A 144 3.61 -17.18 13.52
CA TYR A 144 4.42 -17.91 12.57
C TYR A 144 4.61 -17.13 11.27
N ILE A 145 3.52 -16.62 10.68
CA ILE A 145 3.58 -15.82 9.46
C ILE A 145 4.49 -14.61 9.65
N THR A 146 4.30 -13.89 10.75
CA THR A 146 5.08 -12.68 11.06
C THR A 146 6.56 -13.00 11.22
N ALA A 147 6.90 -14.05 12.00
CA ALA A 147 8.28 -14.44 12.19
C ALA A 147 8.98 -14.82 10.88
N CYS A 148 8.33 -15.65 10.04
CA CYS A 148 8.87 -16.03 8.73
C CYS A 148 9.03 -14.83 7.80
N THR A 149 8.03 -13.96 7.72
CA THR A 149 8.07 -12.78 6.83
C THR A 149 9.16 -11.80 7.27
N VAL A 150 9.24 -11.49 8.58
CA VAL A 150 10.26 -10.58 9.12
C VAL A 150 11.66 -11.16 8.94
N PHE A 151 11.83 -12.46 9.13
CA PHE A 151 13.11 -13.15 8.89
C PHE A 151 13.61 -12.93 7.44
N PHE A 152 12.79 -13.19 6.43
CA PHE A 152 13.18 -12.99 5.03
C PHE A 152 13.41 -11.51 4.69
N LYS A 153 12.67 -10.59 5.30
CA LYS A 153 12.92 -9.16 5.13
C LYS A 153 14.27 -8.75 5.73
N ILE A 154 14.61 -9.24 6.93
CA ILE A 154 15.93 -8.99 7.55
C ILE A 154 17.03 -9.56 6.65
N LEU A 155 16.89 -10.79 6.15
CA LEU A 155 17.82 -11.36 5.19
C LEU A 155 17.98 -10.49 3.94
N GLY A 156 16.86 -9.98 3.41
CA GLY A 156 16.87 -9.07 2.27
C GLY A 156 17.68 -7.79 2.55
N VAL A 157 17.53 -7.20 3.74
CA VAL A 157 18.34 -6.04 4.15
C VAL A 157 19.82 -6.39 4.25
N ILE A 158 20.16 -7.53 4.86
CA ILE A 158 21.56 -7.99 5.00
C ILE A 158 22.17 -8.19 3.59
N PHE A 159 21.49 -8.94 2.73
CA PHE A 159 22.00 -9.18 1.37
C PHE A 159 22.08 -7.92 0.51
N MET A 160 21.14 -6.99 0.69
CA MET A 160 21.21 -5.69 0.01
C MET A 160 22.49 -4.95 0.37
N PHE A 161 22.81 -4.80 1.66
CA PHE A 161 24.05 -4.12 2.07
C PHE A 161 25.33 -4.90 1.73
N ALA A 162 25.25 -6.22 1.63
CA ALA A 162 26.38 -7.08 1.34
C ALA A 162 26.70 -7.21 -0.16
N LEU A 163 25.70 -7.06 -1.05
CA LEU A 163 25.84 -7.40 -2.47
C LEU A 163 25.57 -6.23 -3.43
N ILE A 164 24.97 -5.13 -2.97
CA ILE A 164 24.57 -4.02 -3.85
C ILE A 164 25.51 -2.85 -3.62
N HIS A 165 26.40 -2.59 -4.60
CA HIS A 165 27.41 -1.55 -4.50
C HIS A 165 27.56 -0.74 -5.79
N SER A 166 26.98 -1.21 -6.90
CA SER A 166 27.08 -0.56 -8.21
C SER A 166 25.71 -0.50 -8.91
N PRO A 167 25.53 0.40 -9.90
CA PRO A 167 24.28 0.48 -10.67
C PRO A 167 23.94 -0.83 -11.40
N GLU A 168 24.92 -1.63 -11.81
CA GLU A 168 24.73 -2.89 -12.52
C GLU A 168 24.10 -3.97 -11.64
N ASP A 169 24.15 -3.82 -10.30
CA ASP A 169 23.63 -4.79 -9.34
C ASP A 169 22.09 -4.80 -9.26
N TYR A 170 21.39 -4.03 -10.12
CA TYR A 170 19.93 -3.94 -10.10
C TYR A 170 19.23 -5.28 -10.31
N ILE A 171 19.83 -6.21 -11.09
CA ILE A 171 19.30 -7.56 -11.29
C ILE A 171 19.38 -8.37 -9.98
N ILE A 172 20.53 -8.28 -9.29
CA ILE A 172 20.73 -8.94 -8.00
C ILE A 172 19.73 -8.40 -6.97
N TYR A 173 19.55 -7.07 -6.94
CA TYR A 173 18.55 -6.46 -6.05
C TYR A 173 17.13 -6.87 -6.39
N GLY A 174 16.79 -7.04 -7.66
CA GLY A 174 15.50 -7.60 -8.09
C GLY A 174 15.26 -8.97 -7.48
N GLY A 175 16.24 -9.86 -7.49
CA GLY A 175 16.20 -11.18 -6.85
C GLY A 175 16.08 -11.09 -5.32
N ILE A 176 16.87 -10.24 -4.68
CA ILE A 176 16.80 -9.99 -3.23
C ILE A 176 15.40 -9.50 -2.85
N SER A 177 14.85 -8.57 -3.62
CA SER A 177 13.50 -8.02 -3.39
C SER A 177 12.40 -9.08 -3.51
N ALA A 178 12.50 -9.97 -4.52
CA ALA A 178 11.59 -11.09 -4.70
C ALA A 178 11.63 -12.07 -3.51
N ILE A 179 12.84 -12.45 -3.07
CA ILE A 179 13.05 -13.35 -1.94
C ILE A 179 12.61 -12.69 -0.62
N ALA A 180 12.93 -11.42 -0.39
CA ALA A 180 12.51 -10.69 0.81
C ALA A 180 10.98 -10.58 0.93
N SER A 181 10.29 -10.44 -0.21
CA SER A 181 8.83 -10.30 -0.25
C SER A 181 8.09 -11.64 -0.14
N TYR A 182 8.59 -12.67 -0.81
CA TYR A 182 7.86 -13.94 -0.99
C TYR A 182 8.61 -15.18 -0.48
N GLY A 183 9.88 -15.07 -0.05
CA GLY A 183 10.70 -16.20 0.38
C GLY A 183 10.15 -16.96 1.58
N SER A 184 9.36 -16.30 2.45
CA SER A 184 8.62 -16.97 3.52
C SER A 184 7.71 -18.09 2.99
N GLY A 185 7.34 -18.05 1.72
CA GLY A 185 6.57 -19.10 1.05
C GLY A 185 7.23 -20.47 1.10
N ILE A 186 8.54 -20.53 1.02
CA ILE A 186 9.30 -21.79 1.13
C ILE A 186 9.06 -22.45 2.48
N LEU A 187 9.25 -21.69 3.57
CA LEU A 187 9.05 -22.20 4.93
C LEU A 187 7.58 -22.55 5.18
N ASN A 188 6.66 -21.75 4.68
CA ASN A 188 5.24 -22.01 4.79
C ASN A 188 4.86 -23.33 4.08
N PHE A 189 5.38 -23.56 2.87
CA PHE A 189 5.11 -24.81 2.13
C PHE A 189 5.70 -26.05 2.79
N ILE A 190 6.91 -25.95 3.36
CA ILE A 190 7.52 -27.06 4.10
C ILE A 190 6.70 -27.38 5.34
N ASN A 191 6.28 -26.36 6.09
CA ASN A 191 5.57 -26.53 7.35
C ASN A 191 4.07 -26.91 7.18
N ILE A 192 3.51 -26.87 5.96
CA ILE A 192 2.10 -27.17 5.70
C ILE A 192 1.69 -28.57 6.20
N ARG A 193 2.62 -29.53 6.09
CA ARG A 193 2.43 -30.95 6.50
C ARG A 193 2.06 -31.13 7.98
N LYS A 194 2.39 -30.14 8.81
CA LYS A 194 2.04 -30.15 10.23
C LYS A 194 0.53 -29.97 10.46
N TYR A 195 -0.16 -29.29 9.57
CA TYR A 195 -1.56 -28.91 9.70
C TYR A 195 -2.49 -29.75 8.83
N VAL A 196 -2.04 -30.13 7.64
CA VAL A 196 -2.84 -30.85 6.66
C VAL A 196 -2.09 -32.06 6.11
N SER A 197 -2.84 -33.10 5.69
CA SER A 197 -2.29 -34.23 4.95
C SER A 197 -2.14 -33.82 3.48
N LEU A 198 -1.00 -34.17 2.86
CA LEU A 198 -0.82 -34.04 1.42
C LEU A 198 -1.17 -35.35 0.67
N LYS A 199 -1.47 -36.43 1.40
CA LYS A 199 -1.99 -37.67 0.80
C LYS A 199 -3.44 -37.43 0.37
N LYS A 200 -3.83 -37.92 -0.78
CA LYS A 200 -5.19 -37.78 -1.32
C LYS A 200 -6.23 -38.15 -0.26
N THR A 201 -7.12 -37.22 0.06
CA THR A 201 -8.18 -37.37 1.04
C THR A 201 -9.53 -37.18 0.35
N GLY A 202 -10.28 -38.26 0.17
CA GLY A 202 -11.62 -38.22 -0.45
C GLY A 202 -11.64 -37.95 -1.98
N MET A 203 -12.83 -37.63 -2.46
CA MET A 203 -13.05 -37.20 -3.85
C MET A 203 -12.99 -35.68 -3.93
N TYR A 204 -12.24 -35.13 -4.88
CA TYR A 204 -12.11 -33.69 -5.07
C TYR A 204 -13.37 -33.13 -5.75
N ASP A 205 -13.80 -31.94 -5.24
CA ASP A 205 -14.87 -31.14 -5.82
C ASP A 205 -14.34 -29.72 -6.12
N PHE A 206 -13.68 -29.58 -7.24
CA PHE A 206 -13.13 -28.27 -7.67
C PHE A 206 -14.23 -27.26 -8.02
N LYS A 207 -15.42 -27.72 -8.48
CA LYS A 207 -16.50 -26.85 -8.94
C LYS A 207 -17.03 -25.93 -7.85
N ARG A 208 -17.08 -26.40 -6.59
CA ARG A 208 -17.53 -25.62 -5.43
C ARG A 208 -16.66 -24.37 -5.17
N HIS A 209 -15.40 -24.40 -5.61
CA HIS A 209 -14.45 -23.31 -5.40
C HIS A 209 -14.45 -22.26 -6.51
N LEU A 210 -14.79 -22.63 -7.76
CA LEU A 210 -14.59 -21.79 -8.95
C LEU A 210 -15.35 -20.45 -8.86
N LYS A 211 -16.66 -20.50 -8.56
CA LYS A 211 -17.47 -19.28 -8.49
C LYS A 211 -17.00 -18.30 -7.40
N PRO A 212 -16.74 -18.71 -6.15
CA PRO A 212 -16.18 -17.83 -5.13
C PRO A 212 -14.78 -17.32 -5.47
N ILE A 213 -13.90 -18.17 -6.00
CA ILE A 213 -12.54 -17.79 -6.43
C ILE A 213 -12.60 -16.66 -7.46
N LEU A 214 -13.44 -16.81 -8.50
CA LEU A 214 -13.60 -15.79 -9.54
C LEU A 214 -14.15 -14.47 -8.97
N THR A 215 -15.09 -14.54 -8.03
CA THR A 215 -15.61 -13.32 -7.36
C THR A 215 -14.50 -12.55 -6.65
N PHE A 216 -13.68 -13.24 -5.85
CA PHE A 216 -12.55 -12.60 -5.16
C PHE A 216 -11.42 -12.20 -6.12
N PHE A 217 -11.25 -12.95 -7.21
CA PHE A 217 -10.30 -12.57 -8.27
C PHE A 217 -10.65 -11.22 -8.89
N PHE A 218 -11.89 -11.02 -9.34
CA PHE A 218 -12.28 -9.74 -9.94
C PHE A 218 -12.14 -8.57 -8.96
N MET A 219 -12.42 -8.77 -7.68
CA MET A 219 -12.18 -7.75 -6.66
C MET A 219 -10.69 -7.40 -6.52
N SER A 220 -9.84 -8.41 -6.38
CA SER A 220 -8.39 -8.21 -6.25
C SER A 220 -7.76 -7.66 -7.53
N ALA A 221 -8.24 -8.10 -8.70
CA ALA A 221 -7.76 -7.65 -9.99
C ALA A 221 -8.05 -6.16 -10.21
N SER A 222 -9.24 -5.69 -9.85
CA SER A 222 -9.59 -4.27 -9.96
C SER A 222 -8.63 -3.39 -9.15
N ILE A 223 -8.29 -3.80 -7.93
CA ILE A 223 -7.35 -3.08 -7.07
C ILE A 223 -5.92 -3.16 -7.64
N SER A 224 -5.47 -4.34 -8.06
CA SER A 224 -4.10 -4.54 -8.53
C SER A 224 -3.84 -3.83 -9.86
N ILE A 225 -4.82 -3.83 -10.78
CA ILE A 225 -4.74 -3.06 -12.02
C ILE A 225 -4.56 -1.58 -11.70
N TYR A 226 -5.42 -1.04 -10.86
CA TYR A 226 -5.39 0.37 -10.48
C TYR A 226 -4.06 0.79 -9.82
N THR A 227 -3.44 -0.07 -9.01
CA THR A 227 -2.24 0.29 -8.25
C THR A 227 -0.93 0.17 -9.04
N ASN A 228 -0.89 -0.63 -10.11
CA ASN A 228 0.35 -0.90 -10.86
C ASN A 228 0.32 -0.39 -12.30
N LEU A 229 -0.83 0.12 -12.75
CA LEU A 229 -1.08 0.52 -14.13
C LEU A 229 -0.06 1.56 -14.62
N ASP A 230 0.15 2.60 -13.82
CA ASP A 230 1.04 3.71 -14.15
C ASP A 230 2.47 3.26 -14.44
N GLN A 231 3.01 2.39 -13.57
CA GLN A 231 4.39 1.90 -13.72
C GLN A 231 4.56 1.04 -14.98
N VAL A 232 3.56 0.22 -15.29
CA VAL A 232 3.56 -0.61 -16.49
C VAL A 232 3.40 0.26 -17.74
N MET A 233 2.45 1.18 -17.76
CA MET A 233 2.26 2.08 -18.90
C MET A 233 3.49 2.97 -19.13
N LEU A 234 4.08 3.55 -18.06
CA LEU A 234 5.33 4.29 -18.14
C LEU A 234 6.46 3.44 -18.74
N GLY A 235 6.61 2.19 -18.27
CA GLY A 235 7.66 1.30 -18.76
C GLY A 235 7.52 0.90 -20.24
N PHE A 236 6.29 0.85 -20.75
CA PHE A 236 6.03 0.61 -22.17
C PHE A 236 6.17 1.86 -23.05
N MET A 237 5.82 3.03 -22.51
CA MET A 237 5.70 4.26 -23.29
C MET A 237 6.93 5.18 -23.17
N LYS A 238 7.74 4.98 -22.12
CA LYS A 238 8.91 5.81 -21.79
C LYS A 238 10.10 4.96 -21.34
N THR A 239 11.07 5.60 -20.71
CA THR A 239 12.32 4.97 -20.26
C THR A 239 12.21 4.36 -18.87
N ASN A 240 13.14 3.48 -18.50
CA ASN A 240 13.23 2.97 -17.12
C ASN A 240 13.52 4.09 -16.13
N THR A 241 14.29 5.10 -16.52
CA THR A 241 14.58 6.28 -15.70
C THR A 241 13.30 7.02 -15.32
N ASP A 242 12.35 7.18 -16.26
CA ASP A 242 11.04 7.79 -15.97
C ASP A 242 10.21 6.94 -14.98
N VAL A 243 10.26 5.61 -15.12
CA VAL A 243 9.66 4.70 -14.14
C VAL A 243 10.33 4.84 -12.78
N GLY A 244 11.65 5.05 -12.74
CA GLY A 244 12.41 5.29 -11.52
C GLY A 244 11.96 6.55 -10.79
N TYR A 245 11.81 7.67 -11.51
CA TYR A 245 11.31 8.93 -10.94
C TYR A 245 9.90 8.79 -10.38
N TYR A 246 9.01 8.14 -11.13
CA TYR A 246 7.65 7.88 -10.65
C TYR A 246 7.64 6.97 -9.41
N SER A 247 8.43 5.90 -9.45
CA SER A 247 8.51 4.94 -8.34
C SER A 247 9.04 5.55 -7.05
N ALA A 248 10.02 6.46 -7.12
CA ALA A 248 10.53 7.19 -5.97
C ALA A 248 9.41 8.01 -5.31
N SER A 249 8.65 8.74 -6.12
CA SER A 249 7.50 9.54 -5.65
C SER A 249 6.40 8.67 -5.04
N VAL A 250 6.08 7.53 -5.67
CA VAL A 250 5.08 6.57 -5.17
C VAL A 250 5.51 5.93 -3.85
N LYS A 251 6.81 5.65 -3.65
CA LYS A 251 7.30 5.09 -2.36
C LYS A 251 7.03 6.04 -1.20
N ILE A 252 7.33 7.32 -1.36
CA ILE A 252 7.06 8.33 -0.34
C ILE A 252 5.55 8.46 -0.12
N LYS A 253 4.76 8.60 -1.19
CA LYS A 253 3.30 8.63 -1.13
C LYS A 253 2.74 7.45 -0.32
N THR A 254 3.16 6.24 -0.62
CA THR A 254 2.63 5.03 0.00
C THR A 254 2.86 5.00 1.51
N ILE A 255 4.04 5.42 1.98
CA ILE A 255 4.35 5.52 3.40
C ILE A 255 3.39 6.50 4.09
N LEU A 256 3.18 7.67 3.50
CA LEU A 256 2.32 8.72 4.06
C LEU A 256 0.84 8.34 4.02
N VAL A 257 0.37 7.71 2.94
CA VAL A 257 -1.00 7.17 2.83
C VAL A 257 -1.28 6.17 3.95
N ASN A 258 -0.33 5.27 4.27
CA ASN A 258 -0.50 4.32 5.37
C ASN A 258 -0.68 5.03 6.73
N VAL A 259 0.01 6.16 6.95
CA VAL A 259 -0.19 6.97 8.17
C VAL A 259 -1.60 7.55 8.20
N VAL A 260 -2.04 8.18 7.10
CA VAL A 260 -3.36 8.82 7.00
C VAL A 260 -4.50 7.82 7.16
N THR A 261 -4.37 6.63 6.56
CA THR A 261 -5.43 5.60 6.55
C THR A 261 -5.41 4.67 7.77
N SER A 262 -4.37 4.76 8.62
CA SER A 262 -4.20 3.88 9.79
C SER A 262 -5.38 3.91 10.76
N LEU A 263 -6.00 5.08 10.94
CA LEU A 263 -7.18 5.23 11.80
C LEU A 263 -8.37 4.41 11.29
N GLY A 264 -8.48 4.23 9.97
CA GLY A 264 -9.58 3.49 9.34
C GLY A 264 -9.67 2.04 9.78
N THR A 265 -8.52 1.39 9.96
CA THR A 265 -8.48 -0.02 10.39
C THR A 265 -9.04 -0.22 11.81
N VAL A 266 -8.89 0.79 12.67
CA VAL A 266 -9.37 0.76 14.06
C VAL A 266 -10.86 1.12 14.13
N LEU A 267 -11.33 1.99 13.24
CA LEU A 267 -12.71 2.47 13.26
C LEU A 267 -13.71 1.52 12.59
N LEU A 268 -13.29 0.75 11.60
CA LEU A 268 -14.16 -0.14 10.82
C LEU A 268 -15.04 -1.08 11.68
N PRO A 269 -14.50 -1.80 12.69
CA PRO A 269 -15.36 -2.67 13.54
C PRO A 269 -16.40 -1.88 14.34
N ARG A 270 -16.05 -0.69 14.82
CA ARG A 270 -16.98 0.19 15.55
C ARG A 270 -18.08 0.73 14.65
N MET A 271 -17.75 1.12 13.43
CA MET A 271 -18.73 1.57 12.44
C MET A 271 -19.73 0.49 12.10
N SER A 272 -19.25 -0.75 11.84
CA SER A 272 -20.11 -1.91 11.59
C SER A 272 -21.06 -2.17 12.78
N PHE A 273 -20.55 -2.12 14.02
CA PHE A 273 -21.35 -2.29 15.22
C PHE A 273 -22.45 -1.23 15.35
N TYR A 274 -22.14 0.05 15.15
CA TYR A 274 -23.14 1.13 15.27
C TYR A 274 -24.23 1.04 14.20
N ILE A 275 -23.88 0.62 12.98
CA ILE A 275 -24.86 0.40 11.91
C ILE A 275 -25.78 -0.76 12.26
N GLU A 276 -25.22 -1.90 12.72
CA GLU A 276 -25.99 -3.09 13.09
C GLU A 276 -26.94 -2.82 14.26
N LYS A 277 -26.51 -2.01 15.23
CA LYS A 277 -27.33 -1.61 16.38
C LYS A 277 -28.30 -0.45 16.10
N GLY A 278 -28.22 0.18 14.93
CA GLY A 278 -29.04 1.35 14.59
C GLY A 278 -28.66 2.63 15.36
N GLU A 279 -27.46 2.69 15.95
CA GLU A 279 -26.94 3.82 16.73
C GLU A 279 -26.47 4.97 15.83
N LYS A 280 -27.39 5.65 15.15
CA LYS A 280 -27.12 6.68 14.14
C LYS A 280 -26.26 7.83 14.66
N GLU A 281 -26.49 8.30 15.89
CA GLU A 281 -25.73 9.42 16.48
C GLU A 281 -24.28 9.02 16.81
N ALA A 282 -24.04 7.83 17.35
CA ALA A 282 -22.70 7.33 17.62
C ALA A 282 -21.93 7.11 16.31
N PHE A 283 -22.58 6.58 15.28
CA PHE A 283 -22.04 6.46 13.94
C PHE A 283 -21.65 7.82 13.38
N ARG A 284 -22.57 8.80 13.40
CA ARG A 284 -22.32 10.16 12.89
C ARG A 284 -21.15 10.82 13.58
N ARG A 285 -21.08 10.80 14.92
CA ARG A 285 -19.95 11.36 15.70
C ARG A 285 -18.62 10.72 15.31
N THR A 286 -18.60 9.41 15.14
CA THR A 286 -17.36 8.67 14.80
C THR A 286 -16.90 9.00 13.38
N VAL A 287 -17.84 9.09 12.43
CA VAL A 287 -17.55 9.53 11.05
C VAL A 287 -17.00 10.95 11.03
N THR A 288 -17.63 11.90 11.74
CA THR A 288 -17.16 13.30 11.83
C THR A 288 -15.74 13.37 12.40
N LYS A 289 -15.43 12.58 13.44
CA LYS A 289 -14.07 12.52 14.01
C LYS A 289 -13.07 11.97 12.99
N ALA A 290 -13.43 10.92 12.24
CA ALA A 290 -12.57 10.37 11.21
C ALA A 290 -12.28 11.40 10.11
N PHE A 291 -13.29 12.11 9.62
CA PHE A 291 -13.10 13.19 8.63
C PHE A 291 -12.19 14.30 9.16
N ARG A 292 -12.42 14.79 10.39
CA ARG A 292 -11.56 15.81 11.01
C ARG A 292 -10.10 15.33 11.09
N PHE A 293 -9.88 14.13 11.59
CA PHE A 293 -8.53 13.57 11.69
C PHE A 293 -7.85 13.51 10.32
N VAL A 294 -8.54 12.96 9.32
CA VAL A 294 -7.95 12.84 7.97
C VAL A 294 -7.70 14.21 7.37
N ILE A 295 -8.62 15.16 7.49
CA ILE A 295 -8.42 16.50 6.96
C ILE A 295 -7.23 17.17 7.65
N VAL A 296 -7.13 17.12 8.98
CA VAL A 296 -6.01 17.71 9.74
C VAL A 296 -4.68 17.05 9.39
N ALA A 297 -4.62 15.71 9.41
CA ALA A 297 -3.37 14.98 9.19
C ALA A 297 -2.95 14.97 7.70
N ALA A 298 -3.88 14.66 6.79
CA ALA A 298 -3.55 14.55 5.38
C ALA A 298 -3.21 15.91 4.75
N SER A 299 -3.93 16.98 5.11
CA SER A 299 -3.64 18.32 4.55
C SER A 299 -2.31 18.85 5.01
N SER A 300 -1.92 18.64 6.28
CA SER A 300 -0.61 19.08 6.77
C SER A 300 0.53 18.29 6.14
N LEU A 301 0.41 16.97 6.02
CA LEU A 301 1.39 16.14 5.31
C LEU A 301 1.47 16.51 3.82
N MET A 302 0.34 16.72 3.17
CA MET A 302 0.27 17.13 1.77
C MET A 302 1.05 18.43 1.55
N ILE A 303 0.74 19.50 2.30
CA ILE A 303 1.39 20.80 2.13
C ILE A 303 2.88 20.74 2.49
N PHE A 304 3.24 20.04 3.59
CA PHE A 304 4.64 19.85 3.97
C PHE A 304 5.45 19.20 2.83
N PHE A 305 4.98 18.05 2.33
CA PHE A 305 5.71 17.33 1.29
C PHE A 305 5.59 17.93 -0.11
N ILE A 306 4.65 18.86 -0.36
CA ILE A 306 4.65 19.69 -1.58
C ILE A 306 5.75 20.75 -1.49
N ILE A 307 5.85 21.47 -0.36
CA ILE A 307 6.86 22.52 -0.16
C ILE A 307 8.26 21.92 -0.14
N PHE A 308 8.47 20.88 0.65
CA PHE A 308 9.78 20.23 0.86
C PHE A 308 9.96 18.98 -0.02
N ALA A 309 9.34 18.97 -1.22
CA ALA A 309 9.47 17.84 -2.15
C ALA A 309 10.91 17.63 -2.62
N ARG A 310 11.61 18.72 -2.89
CA ARG A 310 13.02 18.69 -3.32
C ARG A 310 13.93 18.10 -2.25
N GLU A 311 13.81 18.59 -1.01
CA GLU A 311 14.56 18.11 0.14
C GLU A 311 14.25 16.65 0.43
N SER A 312 13.00 16.25 0.33
CA SER A 312 12.55 14.86 0.50
C SER A 312 13.17 13.93 -0.54
N ILE A 313 13.16 14.31 -1.81
CA ILE A 313 13.76 13.52 -2.89
C ILE A 313 15.29 13.47 -2.72
N LEU A 314 15.94 14.60 -2.45
CA LEU A 314 17.38 14.64 -2.21
C LEU A 314 17.79 13.81 -0.99
N ALA A 315 17.03 13.90 0.11
CA ALA A 315 17.30 13.12 1.31
C ALA A 315 17.12 11.63 1.11
N LEU A 316 16.08 11.19 0.41
CA LEU A 316 15.73 9.78 0.28
C LEU A 316 16.35 9.11 -0.94
N SER A 317 16.46 9.80 -2.08
CA SER A 317 16.87 9.18 -3.35
C SER A 317 18.16 9.76 -3.96
N GLY A 318 18.55 10.97 -3.56
CA GLY A 318 19.73 11.64 -4.09
C GLY A 318 19.46 12.56 -5.28
N ALA A 319 20.52 13.23 -5.76
CA ALA A 319 20.42 14.30 -6.77
C ALA A 319 19.95 13.81 -8.16
N GLU A 320 20.24 12.58 -8.54
CA GLU A 320 19.80 11.98 -9.79
C GLU A 320 18.27 11.94 -9.93
N PHE A 321 17.55 11.88 -8.79
CA PHE A 321 16.09 11.83 -8.74
C PHE A 321 15.42 13.20 -8.70
N LEU A 322 16.13 14.30 -8.91
CA LEU A 322 15.51 15.65 -8.94
C LEU A 322 14.31 15.78 -9.90
N PRO A 323 14.29 15.12 -11.09
CA PRO A 323 13.09 15.13 -11.94
C PRO A 323 11.84 14.50 -11.30
N ALA A 324 12.00 13.72 -10.22
CA ALA A 324 10.89 13.16 -9.47
C ALA A 324 10.16 14.17 -8.54
N VAL A 325 10.69 15.40 -8.40
CA VAL A 325 10.10 16.43 -7.53
C VAL A 325 8.69 16.79 -7.96
N LEU A 326 8.47 17.09 -9.24
CA LEU A 326 7.13 17.43 -9.75
C LEU A 326 6.15 16.26 -9.66
N PRO A 327 6.48 15.02 -10.09
CA PRO A 327 5.65 13.84 -9.82
C PRO A 327 5.30 13.68 -8.34
N MET A 328 6.26 13.90 -7.44
CA MET A 328 6.03 13.81 -6.01
C MET A 328 5.03 14.88 -5.54
N GLN A 329 5.22 16.15 -5.92
CA GLN A 329 4.31 17.23 -5.56
C GLN A 329 2.88 16.94 -5.99
N LEU A 330 2.69 16.44 -7.21
CA LEU A 330 1.38 16.04 -7.72
C LEU A 330 0.79 14.90 -6.88
N LEU A 331 1.55 13.84 -6.65
CA LEU A 331 1.10 12.68 -5.89
C LEU A 331 0.77 13.00 -4.43
N MET A 332 1.36 14.05 -3.81
CA MET A 332 1.00 14.43 -2.44
C MET A 332 -0.46 14.88 -2.31
N ILE A 333 -1.08 15.41 -3.38
CA ILE A 333 -2.51 15.76 -3.39
C ILE A 333 -3.37 14.51 -3.11
N THR A 334 -2.92 13.34 -3.54
CA THR A 334 -3.65 12.09 -3.31
C THR A 334 -3.73 11.69 -1.84
N LEU A 335 -2.89 12.21 -0.95
CA LEU A 335 -2.98 11.94 0.49
C LEU A 335 -4.35 12.32 1.06
N LEU A 336 -4.83 13.51 0.67
CA LEU A 336 -6.14 13.99 1.08
C LEU A 336 -7.26 13.20 0.38
N LEU A 337 -7.14 12.98 -0.93
CA LEU A 337 -8.14 12.26 -1.72
C LEU A 337 -8.31 10.82 -1.25
N ILE A 338 -7.20 10.07 -1.09
CA ILE A 338 -7.21 8.68 -0.59
C ILE A 338 -7.67 8.64 0.87
N GLY A 339 -7.25 9.58 1.70
CA GLY A 339 -7.69 9.66 3.09
C GLY A 339 -9.21 9.79 3.19
N LEU A 340 -9.80 10.68 2.40
CA LEU A 340 -11.25 10.91 2.35
C LEU A 340 -11.99 9.73 1.71
N SER A 341 -11.48 9.18 0.59
CA SER A 341 -12.10 8.03 -0.08
C SER A 341 -12.01 6.75 0.76
N ASN A 342 -11.00 6.60 1.60
CA ASN A 342 -10.92 5.52 2.58
C ASN A 342 -12.05 5.60 3.62
N ILE A 343 -12.40 6.81 4.09
CA ILE A 343 -13.53 6.98 5.01
C ILE A 343 -14.85 6.68 4.29
N THR A 344 -15.10 7.32 3.15
CA THR A 344 -16.37 7.15 2.43
C THR A 344 -16.57 5.73 1.93
N GLY A 345 -15.54 5.09 1.40
CA GLY A 345 -15.59 3.74 0.85
C GLY A 345 -15.54 2.66 1.93
N ILE A 346 -14.44 2.58 2.67
CA ILE A 346 -14.18 1.46 3.58
C ILE A 346 -14.92 1.62 4.90
N GLN A 347 -14.99 2.84 5.45
CA GLN A 347 -15.58 3.04 6.78
C GLN A 347 -17.08 3.35 6.77
N ILE A 348 -17.65 3.76 5.64
CA ILE A 348 -19.08 4.06 5.52
C ILE A 348 -19.76 3.08 4.59
N LEU A 349 -19.41 3.03 3.29
CA LEU A 349 -20.13 2.19 2.32
C LEU A 349 -19.99 0.69 2.61
N THR A 350 -18.82 0.22 3.05
CA THR A 350 -18.62 -1.21 3.34
C THR A 350 -19.47 -1.69 4.53
N PRO A 351 -19.48 -1.03 5.72
CA PRO A 351 -20.38 -1.43 6.80
C PRO A 351 -21.88 -1.31 6.47
N MET A 352 -22.23 -0.44 5.52
CA MET A 352 -23.61 -0.33 5.02
C MET A 352 -24.00 -1.47 4.05
N GLY A 353 -23.11 -2.43 3.77
CA GLY A 353 -23.35 -3.51 2.80
C GLY A 353 -23.37 -3.03 1.35
N ARG A 354 -22.72 -1.90 1.06
CA ARG A 354 -22.68 -1.27 -0.28
C ARG A 354 -21.30 -1.36 -0.93
N GLU A 355 -20.59 -2.47 -0.75
CA GLU A 355 -19.24 -2.70 -1.30
C GLU A 355 -19.20 -2.60 -2.82
N ASN A 356 -20.31 -2.95 -3.48
CA ASN A 356 -20.44 -2.82 -4.94
C ASN A 356 -20.29 -1.37 -5.42
N LEU A 357 -20.68 -0.36 -4.60
CA LEU A 357 -20.50 1.05 -4.94
C LEU A 357 -19.03 1.47 -4.80
N VAL A 358 -18.31 0.90 -3.82
CA VAL A 358 -16.87 1.10 -3.70
C VAL A 358 -16.16 0.53 -4.93
N LEU A 359 -16.50 -0.70 -5.34
CA LEU A 359 -15.93 -1.31 -6.53
C LEU A 359 -16.20 -0.48 -7.79
N LYS A 360 -17.45 -0.01 -7.96
CA LYS A 360 -17.80 0.87 -9.10
C LYS A 360 -16.97 2.16 -9.10
N SER A 361 -16.75 2.81 -7.94
CA SER A 361 -15.92 4.01 -7.86
C SER A 361 -14.48 3.75 -8.28
N ILE A 362 -13.89 2.62 -7.83
CA ILE A 362 -12.53 2.22 -8.22
C ILE A 362 -12.43 1.94 -9.72
N LEU A 363 -13.42 1.28 -10.32
CA LEU A 363 -13.45 1.00 -11.76
C LEU A 363 -13.54 2.30 -12.59
N TRP A 364 -14.34 3.28 -12.16
CA TRP A 364 -14.37 4.61 -12.80
C TRP A 364 -13.03 5.32 -12.67
N GLY A 365 -12.41 5.28 -11.48
CA GLY A 365 -11.06 5.81 -11.27
C GLY A 365 -10.05 5.16 -12.21
N ALA A 366 -10.03 3.83 -12.28
CA ALA A 366 -9.13 3.08 -13.14
C ALA A 366 -9.32 3.39 -14.64
N ALA A 367 -10.57 3.57 -15.09
CA ALA A 367 -10.84 3.94 -16.47
C ALA A 367 -10.31 5.35 -16.80
N VAL A 368 -10.52 6.32 -15.91
CA VAL A 368 -10.00 7.69 -16.07
C VAL A 368 -8.46 7.67 -16.03
N ASP A 369 -7.87 6.94 -15.10
CA ASP A 369 -6.42 6.78 -14.99
C ASP A 369 -5.82 6.24 -16.30
N PHE A 370 -6.36 5.14 -16.82
CA PHE A 370 -5.92 4.53 -18.06
C PHE A 370 -5.98 5.51 -19.24
N VAL A 371 -7.12 6.21 -19.42
CA VAL A 371 -7.30 7.16 -20.54
C VAL A 371 -6.35 8.35 -20.40
N LEU A 372 -6.21 8.92 -19.20
CA LEU A 372 -5.30 10.04 -18.96
C LEU A 372 -3.84 9.63 -19.12
N ASN A 373 -3.46 8.44 -18.69
CA ASN A 373 -2.11 7.90 -18.90
C ASN A 373 -1.78 7.78 -20.40
N LEU A 374 -2.69 7.28 -21.22
CA LEU A 374 -2.49 7.20 -22.68
C LEU A 374 -2.24 8.59 -23.32
N ILE A 375 -2.87 9.64 -22.79
CA ILE A 375 -2.77 11.00 -23.34
C ILE A 375 -1.55 11.74 -22.76
N LEU A 376 -1.29 11.61 -21.46
CA LEU A 376 -0.33 12.45 -20.75
C LEU A 376 1.07 11.85 -20.68
N ILE A 377 1.22 10.53 -20.55
CA ILE A 377 2.55 9.90 -20.48
C ILE A 377 3.40 10.23 -21.71
N PRO A 378 2.90 10.20 -22.96
CA PRO A 378 3.72 10.51 -24.14
C PRO A 378 4.40 11.88 -24.07
N ASN A 379 3.76 12.88 -23.48
CA ASN A 379 4.24 14.26 -23.44
C ASN A 379 4.92 14.63 -22.10
N TYR A 380 4.46 14.08 -20.99
CA TYR A 380 4.85 14.49 -19.62
C TYR A 380 5.49 13.38 -18.79
N ALA A 381 5.68 12.19 -19.36
CA ALA A 381 6.31 11.04 -18.71
C ALA A 381 5.80 10.80 -17.27
N SER A 382 6.68 10.72 -16.27
CA SER A 382 6.37 10.47 -14.87
C SER A 382 5.41 11.51 -14.25
N SER A 383 5.50 12.78 -14.68
CA SER A 383 4.57 13.84 -14.23
C SER A 383 3.17 13.64 -14.80
N GLY A 384 3.07 13.14 -16.04
CA GLY A 384 1.80 12.79 -16.67
C GLY A 384 1.08 11.67 -15.93
N ALA A 385 1.81 10.61 -15.58
CA ALA A 385 1.30 9.50 -14.77
C ALA A 385 0.85 9.99 -13.36
N ALA A 386 1.64 10.83 -12.72
CA ALA A 386 1.30 11.39 -11.41
C ALA A 386 0.00 12.22 -11.46
N PHE A 387 -0.18 13.04 -12.50
CA PHE A 387 -1.41 13.80 -12.69
C PHE A 387 -2.62 12.89 -12.97
N ALA A 388 -2.45 11.85 -13.80
CA ALA A 388 -3.50 10.87 -14.08
C ALA A 388 -3.97 10.19 -12.78
N THR A 389 -3.03 9.74 -11.92
CA THR A 389 -3.34 9.19 -10.60
C THR A 389 -4.15 10.16 -9.73
N VAL A 390 -3.79 11.46 -9.70
CA VAL A 390 -4.55 12.48 -8.93
C VAL A 390 -5.99 12.58 -9.42
N MET A 391 -6.18 12.65 -10.73
CA MET A 391 -7.52 12.73 -11.33
C MET A 391 -8.33 11.46 -11.09
N ALA A 392 -7.70 10.31 -11.15
CA ALA A 392 -8.33 9.02 -10.85
C ALA A 392 -8.82 8.95 -9.40
N GLU A 393 -7.99 9.33 -8.42
CA GLU A 393 -8.37 9.40 -7.01
C GLU A 393 -9.48 10.43 -6.74
N LEU A 394 -9.44 11.57 -7.45
CA LEU A 394 -10.51 12.55 -7.39
C LEU A 394 -11.83 11.96 -7.89
N VAL A 395 -11.83 11.23 -9.00
CA VAL A 395 -13.03 10.56 -9.54
C VAL A 395 -13.55 9.52 -8.55
N VAL A 396 -12.67 8.69 -7.96
CA VAL A 396 -13.07 7.72 -6.92
C VAL A 396 -13.80 8.43 -5.79
N LEU A 397 -13.22 9.50 -5.24
CA LEU A 397 -13.82 10.27 -4.15
C LEU A 397 -15.14 10.90 -4.54
N VAL A 398 -15.20 11.57 -5.70
CA VAL A 398 -16.43 12.24 -6.20
C VAL A 398 -17.57 11.23 -6.37
N VAL A 399 -17.31 10.09 -6.99
CA VAL A 399 -18.32 9.03 -7.18
C VAL A 399 -18.83 8.52 -5.83
N GLN A 400 -17.95 8.30 -4.86
CA GLN A 400 -18.36 7.89 -3.50
C GLN A 400 -19.16 8.99 -2.79
N CYS A 401 -18.76 10.25 -2.93
CA CYS A 401 -19.50 11.39 -2.37
C CYS A 401 -20.91 11.52 -2.97
N ILE A 402 -21.06 11.27 -4.28
CA ILE A 402 -22.38 11.26 -4.94
C ILE A 402 -23.29 10.18 -4.31
N TYR A 403 -22.76 8.98 -4.07
CA TYR A 403 -23.52 7.90 -3.41
C TYR A 403 -23.88 8.18 -1.95
N LEU A 404 -23.11 9.05 -1.27
CA LEU A 404 -23.29 9.40 0.13
C LEU A 404 -23.84 10.83 0.34
N ARG A 405 -24.32 11.49 -0.71
CA ARG A 405 -24.69 12.91 -0.69
C ARG A 405 -25.55 13.29 0.51
N ASP A 406 -26.60 12.53 0.77
CA ASP A 406 -27.55 12.83 1.86
C ASP A 406 -26.93 12.72 3.26
N LEU A 407 -25.98 11.81 3.45
CA LEU A 407 -25.24 11.64 4.68
C LEU A 407 -24.20 12.77 4.88
N LEU A 408 -23.47 13.10 3.82
CA LEU A 408 -22.34 14.03 3.88
C LEU A 408 -22.79 15.49 4.07
N THR A 409 -23.94 15.89 3.50
CA THR A 409 -24.46 17.26 3.64
C THR A 409 -24.72 17.65 5.10
N GLY A 410 -25.05 16.68 5.97
CA GLY A 410 -25.20 16.92 7.40
C GLY A 410 -23.88 16.93 8.19
N LEU A 411 -22.88 16.15 7.74
CA LEU A 411 -21.62 15.95 8.45
C LEU A 411 -20.62 17.12 8.23
N MET A 412 -20.58 17.67 7.03
CA MET A 412 -19.62 18.72 6.66
C MET A 412 -19.86 20.04 7.41
N LYS A 413 -21.07 20.28 7.90
CA LYS A 413 -21.40 21.49 8.70
C LYS A 413 -20.70 21.50 10.06
N ASP A 414 -20.36 20.32 10.57
CA ASP A 414 -19.74 20.16 11.89
C ASP A 414 -18.21 20.33 11.86
N ILE A 415 -17.59 20.53 10.67
CA ILE A 415 -16.14 20.63 10.50
C ILE A 415 -15.77 22.10 10.27
N ASP A 416 -15.02 22.68 11.20
CA ASP A 416 -14.52 24.06 11.08
C ASP A 416 -13.24 24.11 10.21
N LEU A 417 -13.45 24.09 8.90
CA LEU A 417 -12.35 24.16 7.93
C LEU A 417 -11.54 25.45 8.02
N LYS A 418 -12.11 26.56 8.54
CA LYS A 418 -11.42 27.86 8.61
C LYS A 418 -10.19 27.79 9.51
N LYS A 419 -10.29 27.13 10.66
CA LYS A 419 -9.15 26.96 11.58
C LYS A 419 -8.02 26.19 10.93
N ILE A 420 -8.35 25.11 10.24
CA ILE A 420 -7.38 24.26 9.56
C ILE A 420 -6.70 25.03 8.42
N LEU A 421 -7.47 25.75 7.60
CA LEU A 421 -6.92 26.55 6.51
C LEU A 421 -6.01 27.68 6.98
N ILE A 422 -6.36 28.40 8.06
CA ILE A 422 -5.52 29.45 8.64
C ILE A 422 -4.20 28.84 9.15
N ALA A 423 -4.28 27.75 9.92
CA ALA A 423 -3.08 27.10 10.44
C ALA A 423 -2.17 26.57 9.31
N LEU A 424 -2.75 26.00 8.24
CA LEU A 424 -2.01 25.54 7.05
C LEU A 424 -1.37 26.71 6.31
N ALA A 425 -2.08 27.82 6.13
CA ALA A 425 -1.54 29.00 5.45
C ALA A 425 -0.34 29.58 6.22
N CYS A 426 -0.45 29.74 7.54
CA CYS A 426 0.65 30.23 8.37
C CYS A 426 1.85 29.27 8.35
N ALA A 427 1.64 27.99 8.57
CA ALA A 427 2.72 26.99 8.52
C ALA A 427 3.32 26.88 7.11
N GLY A 428 2.49 26.99 6.06
CA GLY A 428 2.93 26.99 4.66
C GLY A 428 3.81 28.18 4.30
N ILE A 429 3.43 29.40 4.73
CA ILE A 429 4.25 30.60 4.52
C ILE A 429 5.63 30.45 5.17
N VAL A 430 5.67 29.99 6.43
CA VAL A 430 6.96 29.75 7.11
C VAL A 430 7.74 28.63 6.43
N GLY A 431 7.06 27.56 6.00
CA GLY A 431 7.68 26.48 5.23
C GLY A 431 8.33 26.97 3.94
N VAL A 432 7.64 27.81 3.16
CA VAL A 432 8.20 28.40 1.92
C VAL A 432 9.41 29.29 2.25
N LEU A 433 9.33 30.09 3.30
CA LEU A 433 10.46 30.92 3.74
C LEU A 433 11.68 30.07 4.13
N LEU A 434 11.48 28.92 4.79
CA LEU A 434 12.55 27.99 5.13
C LEU A 434 13.14 27.36 3.85
N HIS A 435 12.29 26.87 2.95
CA HIS A 435 12.71 26.27 1.68
C HIS A 435 13.58 27.18 0.83
N VAL A 436 13.22 28.48 0.74
CA VAL A 436 14.00 29.47 -0.05
C VAL A 436 15.36 29.76 0.59
N ASN A 437 15.47 29.70 1.93
CA ASN A 437 16.72 30.01 2.64
C ASN A 437 17.66 28.78 2.80
N ILE A 438 17.15 27.56 2.68
CA ILE A 438 17.93 26.33 2.82
C ILE A 438 18.26 25.80 1.43
N ASN A 439 19.43 26.14 0.91
CA ASN A 439 19.88 25.66 -0.40
C ASN A 439 20.63 24.32 -0.26
N MET A 440 19.88 23.20 -0.32
CA MET A 440 20.43 21.87 -0.29
C MET A 440 20.88 21.45 -1.71
N GLN A 441 22.17 21.53 -2.04
CA GLN A 441 22.69 21.15 -3.37
C GLN A 441 23.10 19.67 -3.45
N SER A 442 23.73 19.14 -2.41
CA SER A 442 24.03 17.70 -2.27
C SER A 442 24.15 17.37 -0.79
N ALA A 443 23.29 16.48 -0.30
CA ALA A 443 23.36 16.08 1.09
C ALA A 443 23.62 14.58 1.20
N SER A 444 24.48 14.20 2.15
CA SER A 444 24.50 12.83 2.62
C SER A 444 23.09 12.49 3.17
N LEU A 445 22.75 11.21 3.18
CA LEU A 445 21.46 10.73 3.70
C LEU A 445 21.16 11.31 5.10
N ILE A 446 22.16 11.28 6.00
CA ILE A 446 22.02 11.73 7.39
C ILE A 446 21.74 13.24 7.44
N MET A 447 22.50 14.04 6.69
CA MET A 447 22.32 15.49 6.65
C MET A 447 20.97 15.87 6.02
N GLY A 448 20.57 15.20 4.94
CA GLY A 448 19.25 15.41 4.32
C GLY A 448 18.10 15.10 5.26
N LEU A 449 18.17 14.00 5.98
CA LEU A 449 17.16 13.63 6.98
C LEU A 449 17.15 14.57 8.18
N ALA A 450 18.31 15.10 8.60
CA ALA A 450 18.40 16.06 9.70
C ALA A 450 17.76 17.42 9.31
N VAL A 451 18.03 17.91 8.10
CA VAL A 451 17.43 19.14 7.58
C VAL A 451 15.91 18.98 7.46
N LEU A 452 15.45 17.92 6.77
CA LEU A 452 14.02 17.63 6.61
C LEU A 452 13.32 17.46 7.97
N GLY A 453 13.99 16.84 8.94
CA GLY A 453 13.50 16.69 10.32
C GLY A 453 13.37 18.05 11.03
N GLY A 454 14.33 18.95 10.87
CA GLY A 454 14.27 20.31 11.40
C GLY A 454 13.12 21.13 10.80
N GLU A 455 12.97 21.07 9.47
CA GLU A 455 11.85 21.70 8.74
C GLU A 455 10.49 21.13 9.21
N ALA A 456 10.40 19.82 9.43
CA ALA A 456 9.20 19.17 9.94
C ALA A 456 8.86 19.64 11.36
N VAL A 457 9.84 19.74 12.26
CA VAL A 457 9.60 20.26 13.63
C VAL A 457 9.04 21.68 13.60
N VAL A 458 9.59 22.56 12.77
CA VAL A 458 9.11 23.95 12.66
C VAL A 458 7.72 23.98 12.04
N PHE A 459 7.51 23.32 10.89
CA PHE A 459 6.23 23.32 10.18
C PHE A 459 5.10 22.73 11.04
N PHE A 460 5.27 21.51 11.55
CA PHE A 460 4.26 20.84 12.37
C PHE A 460 4.11 21.46 13.75
N GLY A 461 5.18 22.07 14.29
CA GLY A 461 5.13 22.83 15.53
C GLY A 461 4.24 24.08 15.39
N ILE A 462 4.37 24.84 14.32
CA ILE A 462 3.52 26.01 14.03
C ILE A 462 2.09 25.56 13.75
N TYR A 463 1.92 24.57 12.87
CA TYR A 463 0.60 24.05 12.52
C TYR A 463 -0.16 23.52 13.73
N GLY A 464 0.45 22.62 14.49
CA GLY A 464 -0.15 22.05 15.71
C GLY A 464 -0.36 23.09 16.81
N GLY A 465 0.60 24.00 17.00
CA GLY A 465 0.50 25.09 17.97
C GLY A 465 -0.68 26.03 17.67
N LEU A 466 -0.87 26.41 16.41
CA LEU A 466 -2.02 27.25 16.00
C LEU A 466 -3.35 26.53 16.18
N LEU A 467 -3.43 25.22 15.82
CA LEU A 467 -4.65 24.44 16.04
C LEU A 467 -4.99 24.28 17.52
N LEU A 468 -3.98 24.15 18.40
CA LEU A 468 -4.15 24.13 19.85
C LEU A 468 -4.66 25.48 20.36
N LEU A 469 -4.07 26.61 19.92
CA LEU A 469 -4.52 27.94 20.27
C LEU A 469 -5.95 28.23 19.82
N MET A 470 -6.33 27.76 18.62
CA MET A 470 -7.69 27.89 18.09
C MET A 470 -8.65 26.83 18.64
N LYS A 471 -8.18 25.97 19.57
CA LYS A 471 -8.98 24.89 20.22
C LYS A 471 -9.68 24.02 19.17
N GLU A 472 -8.92 23.48 18.22
CA GLU A 472 -9.45 22.52 17.27
C GLU A 472 -9.79 21.21 18.00
N PRO A 473 -11.04 20.67 17.86
CA PRO A 473 -11.52 19.59 18.72
C PRO A 473 -10.70 18.31 18.68
N ILE A 474 -10.22 17.87 17.48
CA ILE A 474 -9.47 16.60 17.38
C ILE A 474 -8.06 16.74 17.99
N VAL A 475 -7.44 17.92 17.85
CA VAL A 475 -6.10 18.17 18.41
C VAL A 475 -6.18 18.26 19.93
N MET A 476 -7.22 18.87 20.47
CA MET A 476 -7.49 18.91 21.92
C MET A 476 -7.72 17.50 22.48
N GLU A 477 -8.51 16.67 21.79
CA GLU A 477 -8.77 15.27 22.20
C GLU A 477 -7.47 14.43 22.22
N ILE A 478 -6.60 14.60 21.22
CA ILE A 478 -5.29 13.92 21.17
C ILE A 478 -4.39 14.37 22.35
N LEU A 479 -4.38 15.66 22.64
CA LEU A 479 -3.62 16.20 23.76
C LEU A 479 -4.11 15.63 25.11
N ASP A 480 -5.43 15.64 25.34
CA ASP A 480 -6.04 15.11 26.56
C ASP A 480 -5.77 13.61 26.74
N MET A 481 -5.82 12.83 25.67
CA MET A 481 -5.44 11.40 25.70
C MET A 481 -3.97 11.24 26.08
N GLY A 482 -3.05 12.01 25.50
CA GLY A 482 -1.63 11.99 25.83
C GLY A 482 -1.37 12.34 27.31
N LEU A 483 -1.99 13.40 27.81
CA LEU A 483 -1.86 13.82 29.22
C LEU A 483 -2.44 12.77 30.18
N SER A 484 -3.55 12.13 29.82
CA SER A 484 -4.16 11.06 30.64
C SER A 484 -3.29 9.82 30.75
N MET A 485 -2.55 9.47 29.69
CA MET A 485 -1.59 8.35 29.71
C MET A 485 -0.37 8.65 30.62
N ILE A 486 0.10 9.88 30.62
CA ILE A 486 1.20 10.32 31.50
C ILE A 486 0.74 10.33 32.96
N ARG A 487 -0.48 10.79 33.25
CA ARG A 487 -1.06 10.79 34.62
C ARG A 487 -1.33 9.40 35.18
N LYS A 488 -1.63 8.41 34.32
CA LYS A 488 -1.82 7.00 34.76
C LYS A 488 -0.52 6.25 35.04
N LYS A 489 0.64 6.78 34.63
CA LYS A 489 1.96 6.21 34.89
C LYS A 489 2.65 6.79 36.14
N LYS A 490 2.08 7.83 36.72
CA LYS A 490 2.44 8.33 38.05
C LYS A 490 1.42 7.83 39.09
#